data_d38a0da9e68a40aa3c60c16f1aa1cb38
#
_entry.id   d38a0da9e68a40aa3c60c16f1aa1cb38
#
_cell.length_a   1.000
_cell.length_b   1.000
_cell.length_c   1.000
_cell.angle_alpha   90.00
_cell.angle_beta   90.00
_cell.angle_gamma   90.00
#
_symmetry.space_group_name_H-M   'P 1'
#
loop_
_entity.id
_entity.type
_entity.pdbx_description
1 polymer ?
#
loop_
_entity_poly.entity_id
_entity_poly.type
_entity_poly.pdbx_seq_one_letter_code
_entity_poly.pdbx_strand_id
1 'polypeptide(L)'
;MLRTMTAILAFGALATPAMANEPVALGEIAYGPELIEHAEDFGERELDRLAGYLRTALERELAGELGEGGYTLNVTILDAQPNRPTMAQMGGTRALHSSSISIGGADVEAELVAQDGQVIETYSYGWRSMNISDVVGYAQWTDARRTFARFADQVSDSLDERAGSGS
;
A
#
# COMPACT_ATOMS: atom_id res chain seq x y z
N MET A 1 -10.49 -53.89 -49.11
CA MET A 1 -11.10 -53.56 -47.81
C MET A 1 -10.28 -52.47 -47.18
N LEU A 2 -10.73 -51.24 -47.32
CA LEU A 2 -9.99 -50.06 -46.82
C LEU A 2 -10.70 -49.57 -45.58
N ARG A 3 -10.03 -49.64 -44.43
CA ARG A 3 -10.55 -49.14 -43.13
C ARG A 3 -10.08 -47.69 -42.94
N THR A 4 -11.01 -46.79 -43.04
CA THR A 4 -10.84 -45.35 -42.71
C THR A 4 -10.82 -45.22 -41.18
N MET A 5 -9.68 -44.77 -40.59
CA MET A 5 -9.59 -44.34 -39.23
C MET A 5 -9.96 -42.87 -39.13
N THR A 6 -11.08 -42.56 -38.48
CA THR A 6 -11.50 -41.21 -38.16
C THR A 6 -10.82 -40.80 -36.85
N ALA A 7 -9.89 -39.88 -36.88
CA ALA A 7 -9.28 -39.27 -35.68
C ALA A 7 -10.23 -38.15 -35.18
N ILE A 8 -10.73 -38.36 -33.95
CA ILE A 8 -11.49 -37.35 -33.21
C ILE A 8 -10.45 -36.49 -32.44
N LEU A 9 -10.26 -35.25 -32.91
CA LEU A 9 -9.54 -34.22 -32.17
C LEU A 9 -10.46 -33.69 -31.06
N ALA A 10 -10.19 -34.08 -29.84
CA ALA A 10 -10.78 -33.46 -28.64
C ALA A 10 -10.11 -32.09 -28.41
N PHE A 11 -10.84 -31.02 -28.72
CA PHE A 11 -10.50 -29.68 -28.33
C PHE A 11 -10.75 -29.56 -26.81
N GLY A 12 -9.70 -29.68 -25.99
CA GLY A 12 -9.75 -29.32 -24.59
C GLY A 12 -9.92 -27.81 -24.46
N ALA A 13 -11.09 -27.36 -24.06
CA ALA A 13 -11.29 -25.99 -23.62
C ALA A 13 -10.47 -25.81 -22.33
N LEU A 14 -9.39 -25.06 -22.41
CA LEU A 14 -8.72 -24.51 -21.25
C LEU A 14 -9.71 -23.53 -20.61
N ALA A 15 -10.39 -23.96 -19.56
CA ALA A 15 -11.15 -23.07 -18.70
C ALA A 15 -10.12 -22.14 -18.04
N THR A 16 -10.07 -20.89 -18.48
CA THR A 16 -9.44 -19.81 -17.71
C THR A 16 -10.18 -19.75 -16.37
N PRO A 17 -9.49 -19.88 -15.22
CA PRO A 17 -10.18 -19.71 -13.95
C PRO A 17 -10.76 -18.28 -13.94
N ALA A 18 -12.03 -18.18 -13.62
CA ALA A 18 -12.65 -16.91 -13.34
C ALA A 18 -11.91 -16.27 -12.16
N MET A 19 -11.25 -15.14 -12.40
CA MET A 19 -10.48 -14.37 -11.42
C MET A 19 -11.38 -13.60 -10.43
N ALA A 20 -12.64 -14.06 -10.27
CA ALA A 20 -13.64 -13.41 -9.45
C ALA A 20 -13.40 -13.71 -7.98
N ASN A 21 -13.10 -12.69 -7.19
CA ASN A 21 -13.09 -12.67 -5.72
C ASN A 21 -12.09 -13.59 -5.00
N GLU A 22 -10.84 -13.66 -5.44
CA GLU A 22 -9.81 -14.22 -4.56
C GLU A 22 -9.50 -13.25 -3.42
N PRO A 23 -9.49 -13.72 -2.16
CA PRO A 23 -9.22 -12.87 -1.01
C PRO A 23 -7.78 -12.34 -1.04
N VAL A 24 -7.55 -11.20 -0.40
CA VAL A 24 -6.25 -10.54 -0.30
C VAL A 24 -5.74 -10.60 1.13
N ALA A 25 -4.55 -11.16 1.33
CA ALA A 25 -3.84 -11.09 2.60
C ALA A 25 -2.95 -9.84 2.62
N LEU A 26 -2.95 -9.11 3.73
CA LEU A 26 -1.96 -8.05 3.94
C LEU A 26 -0.63 -8.66 4.36
N GLY A 27 0.39 -8.45 3.54
CA GLY A 27 1.77 -8.82 3.84
C GLY A 27 2.41 -7.95 4.91
N GLU A 28 3.72 -8.08 5.07
CA GLU A 28 4.52 -7.19 5.90
C GLU A 28 4.62 -5.81 5.26
N ILE A 29 4.60 -4.76 6.09
CA ILE A 29 4.88 -3.39 5.63
C ILE A 29 6.37 -3.15 5.74
N ALA A 30 7.02 -3.00 4.60
CA ALA A 30 8.44 -2.69 4.49
C ALA A 30 8.71 -1.18 4.46
N TYR A 31 9.98 -0.80 4.60
CA TYR A 31 10.43 0.58 4.52
C TYR A 31 11.45 0.75 3.41
N GLY A 32 11.27 1.78 2.60
CA GLY A 32 12.21 2.15 1.55
C GLY A 32 13.53 2.69 2.09
N PRO A 33 14.60 2.69 1.25
CA PRO A 33 15.92 3.14 1.67
C PRO A 33 15.93 4.55 2.23
N GLU A 34 15.22 5.50 1.62
CA GLU A 34 15.14 6.89 2.04
C GLU A 34 14.51 7.02 3.44
N LEU A 35 13.43 6.28 3.69
CA LEU A 35 12.79 6.28 5.00
C LEU A 35 13.68 5.66 6.08
N ILE A 36 14.46 4.63 5.73
CA ILE A 36 15.41 4.00 6.64
C ILE A 36 16.54 4.97 6.99
N GLU A 37 17.05 5.75 6.05
CA GLU A 37 18.06 6.80 6.31
C GLU A 37 17.54 7.86 7.28
N HIS A 38 16.25 8.20 7.23
CA HIS A 38 15.60 9.13 8.15
C HIS A 38 15.18 8.51 9.49
N ALA A 39 15.29 7.19 9.65
CA ALA A 39 14.85 6.49 10.85
C ALA A 39 15.53 6.97 12.13
N GLU A 40 16.83 7.29 12.07
CA GLU A 40 17.59 7.83 13.21
C GLU A 40 17.09 9.22 13.61
N ASP A 41 16.73 10.06 12.63
CA ASP A 41 16.21 11.41 12.85
C ASP A 41 14.79 11.38 13.41
N PHE A 42 13.95 10.45 12.96
CA PHE A 42 12.57 10.35 13.42
C PHE A 42 12.42 9.59 14.72
N GLY A 43 13.29 8.59 14.96
CA GLY A 43 13.21 7.58 16.01
C GLY A 43 12.45 6.33 15.54
N GLU A 44 12.95 5.16 15.88
CA GLU A 44 12.43 3.84 15.45
C GLU A 44 10.92 3.66 15.72
N ARG A 45 10.40 4.17 16.83
CA ARG A 45 8.97 4.11 17.17
C ARG A 45 8.08 4.84 16.18
N GLU A 46 8.61 5.81 15.45
CA GLU A 46 7.84 6.55 14.46
C GLU A 46 7.63 5.72 13.18
N LEU A 47 8.57 4.85 12.82
CA LEU A 47 8.41 3.89 11.72
C LEU A 47 7.28 2.90 12.02
N ASP A 48 7.28 2.31 13.22
CA ASP A 48 6.20 1.41 13.67
C ASP A 48 4.85 2.11 13.66
N ARG A 49 4.83 3.39 14.06
CA ARG A 49 3.62 4.21 14.04
C ARG A 49 3.10 4.46 12.62
N LEU A 50 3.99 4.77 11.67
CA LEU A 50 3.64 4.94 10.26
C LEU A 50 3.10 3.64 9.67
N ALA A 51 3.76 2.50 9.91
CA ALA A 51 3.27 1.19 9.48
C ALA A 51 1.89 0.88 10.08
N GLY A 52 1.68 1.19 11.37
CA GLY A 52 0.38 1.03 12.02
C GLY A 52 -0.73 1.90 11.39
N TYR A 53 -0.43 3.13 10.99
CA TYR A 53 -1.41 4.00 10.30
C TYR A 53 -1.75 3.46 8.91
N LEU A 54 -0.75 3.01 8.15
CA LEU A 54 -0.97 2.43 6.82
C LEU A 54 -1.77 1.14 6.91
N ARG A 55 -1.39 0.22 7.83
CA ARG A 55 -2.13 -1.02 8.06
C ARG A 55 -3.60 -0.76 8.40
N THR A 56 -3.86 0.17 9.33
CA THR A 56 -5.23 0.54 9.72
C THR A 56 -6.02 1.11 8.53
N ALA A 57 -5.39 1.89 7.64
CA ALA A 57 -6.05 2.41 6.45
C ALA A 57 -6.43 1.28 5.48
N LEU A 58 -5.49 0.36 5.20
CA LEU A 58 -5.71 -0.80 4.33
C LEU A 58 -6.78 -1.75 4.90
N GLU A 59 -6.69 -2.10 6.19
CA GLU A 59 -7.68 -2.96 6.84
C GLU A 59 -9.09 -2.39 6.81
N ARG A 60 -9.23 -1.07 6.86
CA ARG A 60 -10.52 -0.40 6.78
C ARG A 60 -11.10 -0.41 5.38
N GLU A 61 -10.32 -0.01 4.39
CA GLU A 61 -10.79 0.08 3.00
C GLU A 61 -10.97 -1.31 2.36
N LEU A 62 -10.10 -2.26 2.65
CA LEU A 62 -10.13 -3.62 2.10
C LEU A 62 -10.93 -4.62 2.96
N ALA A 63 -11.77 -4.16 3.89
CA ALA A 63 -12.47 -5.05 4.84
C ALA A 63 -13.32 -6.15 4.18
N GLY A 64 -13.80 -5.90 2.95
CA GLY A 64 -14.61 -6.85 2.16
C GLY A 64 -13.77 -7.87 1.37
N GLU A 65 -12.51 -7.54 1.05
CA GLU A 65 -11.60 -8.34 0.24
C GLU A 65 -10.57 -9.12 1.07
N LEU A 66 -10.39 -8.76 2.34
CA LEU A 66 -9.39 -9.39 3.20
C LEU A 66 -9.70 -10.85 3.49
N GLY A 67 -8.70 -11.73 3.30
CA GLY A 67 -8.78 -13.15 3.59
C GLY A 67 -7.50 -13.89 3.26
N GLU A 68 -7.48 -15.19 3.54
CA GLU A 68 -6.35 -16.07 3.26
C GLU A 68 -6.60 -16.90 2.00
N GLY A 69 -5.52 -17.30 1.34
CA GLY A 69 -5.57 -18.30 0.25
C GLY A 69 -5.73 -17.71 -1.16
N GLY A 70 -5.68 -16.40 -1.31
CA GLY A 70 -5.69 -15.71 -2.60
C GLY A 70 -4.39 -14.96 -2.88
N TYR A 71 -4.49 -13.64 -3.06
CA TYR A 71 -3.35 -12.76 -3.27
C TYR A 71 -2.72 -12.30 -1.95
N THR A 72 -1.48 -11.83 -2.04
CA THR A 72 -0.80 -11.10 -0.95
C THR A 72 -0.47 -9.69 -1.42
N LEU A 73 -0.89 -8.68 -0.66
CA LEU A 73 -0.53 -7.29 -0.87
C LEU A 73 0.71 -6.94 -0.03
N ASN A 74 1.87 -6.87 -0.66
CA ASN A 74 3.12 -6.42 -0.04
C ASN A 74 3.25 -4.92 -0.21
N VAL A 75 3.48 -4.18 0.87
CA VAL A 75 3.48 -2.73 0.85
C VAL A 75 4.78 -2.17 1.38
N THR A 76 5.30 -1.11 0.73
CA THR A 76 6.51 -0.41 1.13
C THR A 76 6.22 1.08 1.31
N ILE A 77 6.52 1.65 2.48
CA ILE A 77 6.57 3.09 2.67
C ILE A 77 7.93 3.56 2.18
N LEU A 78 7.95 4.26 1.04
CA LEU A 78 9.18 4.73 0.39
C LEU A 78 9.79 5.91 1.14
N ASP A 79 8.94 6.89 1.47
CA ASP A 79 9.31 8.10 2.21
C ASP A 79 8.13 8.60 3.05
N ALA A 80 8.43 9.34 4.12
CA ALA A 80 7.45 10.04 4.91
C ALA A 80 8.05 11.29 5.55
N GLN A 81 7.31 12.39 5.52
CA GLN A 81 7.71 13.65 6.13
C GLN A 81 6.68 14.12 7.16
N PRO A 82 7.09 14.43 8.40
CA PRO A 82 6.16 14.86 9.44
C PRO A 82 5.72 16.31 9.25
N ASN A 83 4.48 16.63 9.63
CA ASN A 83 3.98 18.00 9.72
C ASN A 83 4.49 18.75 10.97
N ARG A 84 4.95 18.01 11.97
CA ARG A 84 5.57 18.52 13.20
C ARG A 84 6.77 17.67 13.55
N PRO A 85 7.81 18.26 14.15
CA PRO A 85 9.00 17.50 14.51
C PRO A 85 8.65 16.35 15.46
N THR A 86 9.37 15.24 15.29
CA THR A 86 9.34 14.12 16.22
C THR A 86 10.07 14.47 17.51
N MET A 87 9.90 13.65 18.55
CA MET A 87 10.63 13.84 19.80
C MET A 87 12.15 13.69 19.59
N ALA A 88 12.59 12.79 18.72
CA ALA A 88 13.99 12.59 18.37
C ALA A 88 14.57 13.84 17.70
N GLN A 89 13.88 14.40 16.68
CA GLN A 89 14.28 15.62 16.00
C GLN A 89 14.40 16.83 16.95
N MET A 90 13.45 16.98 17.90
CA MET A 90 13.51 18.04 18.92
C MET A 90 14.68 17.83 19.90
N GLY A 91 15.02 16.58 20.20
CA GLY A 91 16.18 16.26 21.05
C GLY A 91 17.52 16.55 20.37
N GLY A 92 17.61 16.36 19.05
CA GLY A 92 18.81 16.60 18.26
C GLY A 92 19.03 18.05 17.81
N THR A 93 17.97 18.86 17.74
CA THR A 93 18.03 20.21 17.16
C THR A 93 17.39 21.27 18.04
N ARG A 94 18.20 22.15 18.63
CA ARG A 94 17.75 23.21 19.56
C ARG A 94 16.74 24.21 18.96
N ALA A 95 16.70 24.34 17.64
CA ALA A 95 15.81 25.28 16.95
C ALA A 95 14.39 24.70 16.70
N LEU A 96 14.19 23.38 16.92
CA LEU A 96 12.91 22.75 16.72
C LEU A 96 12.09 22.69 18.01
N HIS A 97 10.84 23.08 17.91
CA HIS A 97 9.87 23.07 19.00
C HIS A 97 8.60 22.30 18.58
N SER A 98 7.82 21.86 19.56
CA SER A 98 6.54 21.18 19.30
C SER A 98 5.52 22.02 18.50
N SER A 99 5.71 23.35 18.47
CA SER A 99 4.91 24.26 17.65
C SER A 99 5.47 24.49 16.25
N SER A 100 6.68 24.00 15.93
CA SER A 100 7.22 24.06 14.58
C SER A 100 6.33 23.28 13.63
N ILE A 101 6.12 23.80 12.41
CA ILE A 101 5.31 23.17 11.37
C ILE A 101 6.12 22.99 10.10
N SER A 102 5.83 21.92 9.38
CA SER A 102 6.41 21.62 8.08
C SER A 102 5.36 21.04 7.14
N ILE A 103 5.61 21.14 5.84
CA ILE A 103 4.85 20.40 4.84
C ILE A 103 5.18 18.93 5.03
N GLY A 104 4.16 18.13 5.30
CA GLY A 104 4.28 16.70 5.47
C GLY A 104 3.74 15.93 4.27
N GLY A 105 3.83 14.62 4.34
CA GLY A 105 3.33 13.70 3.32
C GLY A 105 3.97 12.32 3.41
N ALA A 106 3.71 11.49 2.41
CA ALA A 106 4.36 10.20 2.26
C ALA A 106 4.34 9.75 0.79
N ASP A 107 5.19 8.78 0.48
CA ASP A 107 5.20 8.02 -0.77
C ASP A 107 5.12 6.54 -0.43
N VAL A 108 4.23 5.81 -1.10
CA VAL A 108 3.92 4.41 -0.84
C VAL A 108 3.85 3.65 -2.15
N GLU A 109 4.33 2.42 -2.16
CA GLU A 109 4.10 1.47 -3.24
C GLU A 109 3.62 0.12 -2.68
N ALA A 110 2.95 -0.67 -3.53
CA ALA A 110 2.59 -2.03 -3.19
C ALA A 110 2.59 -2.93 -4.42
N GLU A 111 2.80 -4.22 -4.17
CA GLU A 111 2.68 -5.29 -5.15
C GLU A 111 1.60 -6.27 -4.70
N LEU A 112 0.65 -6.52 -5.59
CA LEU A 112 -0.30 -7.62 -5.45
C LEU A 112 0.31 -8.87 -6.05
N VAL A 113 0.56 -9.87 -5.23
CA VAL A 113 1.31 -11.08 -5.60
C VAL A 113 0.39 -12.30 -5.48
N ALA A 114 0.36 -13.13 -6.51
CA ALA A 114 -0.34 -14.41 -6.50
C ALA A 114 0.41 -15.47 -5.66
N GLN A 115 -0.25 -16.57 -5.34
CA GLN A 115 0.33 -17.67 -4.55
C GLN A 115 1.58 -18.29 -5.18
N ASP A 116 1.71 -18.24 -6.50
CA ASP A 116 2.87 -18.74 -7.25
C ASP A 116 4.05 -17.76 -7.28
N GLY A 117 3.89 -16.57 -6.66
CA GLY A 117 4.90 -15.51 -6.61
C GLY A 117 4.86 -14.55 -7.79
N GLN A 118 3.89 -14.68 -8.72
CA GLN A 118 3.75 -13.74 -9.81
C GLN A 118 3.19 -12.40 -9.30
N VAL A 119 3.84 -11.28 -9.65
CA VAL A 119 3.30 -9.95 -9.44
C VAL A 119 2.17 -9.72 -10.44
N ILE A 120 0.96 -9.52 -9.92
CA ILE A 120 -0.26 -9.33 -10.69
C ILE A 120 -0.47 -7.85 -11.01
N GLU A 121 -0.18 -6.99 -10.04
CA GLU A 121 -0.36 -5.55 -10.17
C GLU A 121 0.57 -4.81 -9.21
N THR A 122 0.93 -3.58 -9.59
CA THR A 122 1.75 -2.68 -8.78
C THR A 122 1.01 -1.37 -8.59
N TYR A 123 0.96 -0.90 -7.36
CA TYR A 123 0.33 0.37 -6.97
C TYR A 123 1.39 1.34 -6.49
N SER A 124 1.19 2.61 -6.76
CA SER A 124 2.01 3.68 -6.18
C SER A 124 1.18 4.92 -5.94
N TYR A 125 1.42 5.59 -4.83
CA TYR A 125 0.77 6.84 -4.49
C TYR A 125 1.67 7.71 -3.63
N GLY A 126 1.77 9.00 -4.00
CA GLY A 126 2.50 9.99 -3.23
C GLY A 126 1.72 11.29 -3.14
N TRP A 127 1.70 11.90 -1.96
CA TRP A 127 1.08 13.18 -1.76
C TRP A 127 1.70 13.97 -0.61
N ARG A 128 1.79 15.29 -0.79
CA ARG A 128 2.26 16.27 0.21
C ARG A 128 1.38 17.51 0.17
N SER A 129 1.20 18.18 1.29
CA SER A 129 0.60 19.52 1.32
C SER A 129 1.40 20.50 0.46
N MET A 130 0.75 21.43 -0.20
CA MET A 130 1.41 22.40 -1.10
C MET A 130 1.80 23.71 -0.40
N ASN A 131 1.08 24.08 0.66
CA ASN A 131 1.31 25.34 1.37
C ASN A 131 1.46 25.10 2.87
N ILE A 132 2.38 25.85 3.47
CA ILE A 132 2.62 25.79 4.91
C ILE A 132 1.41 26.29 5.72
N SER A 133 0.58 27.17 5.17
CA SER A 133 -0.65 27.64 5.80
C SER A 133 -1.68 26.54 6.00
N ASP A 134 -1.68 25.52 5.14
CA ASP A 134 -2.66 24.42 5.17
C ASP A 134 -2.39 23.48 6.33
N VAL A 135 -1.15 23.43 6.82
CA VAL A 135 -0.72 22.52 7.89
C VAL A 135 -0.84 23.11 9.30
N VAL A 136 -1.34 24.32 9.41
CA VAL A 136 -1.61 24.94 10.73
C VAL A 136 -2.64 24.10 11.48
N GLY A 137 -2.28 23.67 12.70
CA GLY A 137 -3.14 22.81 13.52
C GLY A 137 -3.02 21.31 13.23
N TYR A 138 -2.23 20.88 12.24
CA TYR A 138 -2.02 19.46 11.98
C TYR A 138 -1.23 18.77 13.10
N ALA A 139 -1.54 17.49 13.31
CA ALA A 139 -0.71 16.61 14.14
C ALA A 139 0.54 16.17 13.36
N GLN A 140 1.46 15.50 14.04
CA GLN A 140 2.79 15.12 13.53
C GLN A 140 2.75 14.42 12.16
N TRP A 141 1.82 13.50 11.93
CA TRP A 141 1.71 12.67 10.73
C TRP A 141 0.39 12.85 9.98
N THR A 142 -0.24 14.03 10.05
CA THR A 142 -1.55 14.27 9.42
C THR A 142 -1.51 14.03 7.92
N ASP A 143 -0.52 14.56 7.22
CA ASP A 143 -0.42 14.42 5.77
C ASP A 143 -0.06 12.99 5.34
N ALA A 144 0.85 12.32 6.04
CA ALA A 144 1.16 10.93 5.79
C ALA A 144 -0.08 10.02 5.95
N ARG A 145 -0.88 10.24 7.01
CA ARG A 145 -2.14 9.51 7.20
C ARG A 145 -3.16 9.75 6.08
N ARG A 146 -3.21 10.97 5.54
CA ARG A 146 -4.06 11.29 4.38
C ARG A 146 -3.59 10.57 3.12
N THR A 147 -2.26 10.53 2.92
CA THR A 147 -1.66 9.77 1.82
C THR A 147 -2.03 8.29 1.93
N PHE A 148 -1.87 7.69 3.10
CA PHE A 148 -2.20 6.28 3.34
C PHE A 148 -3.69 5.97 3.13
N ALA A 149 -4.59 6.86 3.55
CA ALA A 149 -6.01 6.68 3.32
C ALA A 149 -6.35 6.70 1.81
N ARG A 150 -5.79 7.64 1.04
CA ARG A 150 -6.01 7.73 -0.41
C ARG A 150 -5.37 6.57 -1.18
N PHE A 151 -4.21 6.11 -0.72
CA PHE A 151 -3.57 4.93 -1.27
C PHE A 151 -4.43 3.68 -1.05
N ALA A 152 -4.95 3.47 0.16
CA ALA A 152 -5.83 2.34 0.46
C ALA A 152 -7.14 2.37 -0.37
N ASP A 153 -7.73 3.55 -0.53
CA ASP A 153 -8.90 3.79 -1.40
C ASP A 153 -8.59 3.41 -2.88
N GLN A 154 -7.45 3.86 -3.41
CA GLN A 154 -7.00 3.50 -4.77
C GLN A 154 -6.82 1.98 -4.95
N VAL A 155 -6.27 1.28 -3.95
CA VAL A 155 -6.10 -0.17 -3.99
C VAL A 155 -7.45 -0.87 -3.98
N SER A 156 -8.38 -0.44 -3.11
CA SER A 156 -9.74 -0.99 -3.02
C SER A 156 -10.49 -0.82 -4.34
N ASP A 157 -10.49 0.39 -4.93
CA ASP A 157 -11.12 0.67 -6.23
C ASP A 157 -10.60 -0.28 -7.33
N SER A 158 -9.28 -0.50 -7.38
CA SER A 158 -8.67 -1.40 -8.37
C SER A 158 -9.08 -2.87 -8.16
N LEU A 159 -9.18 -3.33 -6.92
CA LEU A 159 -9.62 -4.70 -6.61
C LEU A 159 -11.10 -4.90 -7.00
N ASP A 160 -11.95 -3.91 -6.73
CA ASP A 160 -13.37 -3.91 -7.11
C ASP A 160 -13.55 -3.94 -8.64
N GLU A 161 -12.77 -3.16 -9.39
CA GLU A 161 -12.77 -3.15 -10.85
C GLU A 161 -12.37 -4.52 -11.43
N ARG A 162 -11.40 -5.21 -10.81
CA ARG A 162 -11.00 -6.57 -11.20
C ARG A 162 -12.13 -7.57 -10.96
N ALA A 163 -12.77 -7.51 -9.79
CA ALA A 163 -13.89 -8.37 -9.45
C ALA A 163 -15.06 -8.19 -10.46
N GLY A 164 -15.33 -6.94 -10.87
CA GLY A 164 -16.37 -6.60 -11.85
C GLY A 164 -16.05 -7.01 -13.29
N SER A 165 -14.77 -7.05 -13.67
CA SER A 165 -14.34 -7.40 -15.03
C SER A 165 -14.26 -8.91 -15.29
N GLY A 166 -14.36 -9.75 -14.27
CA GLY A 166 -14.34 -11.21 -14.35
C GLY A 166 -15.72 -11.86 -14.52
N SER A 167 -16.79 -11.08 -14.54
CA SER A 167 -18.18 -11.53 -14.71
C SER A 167 -18.63 -11.37 -16.15
#